data_a0c7323116bfb46e9448f1822d7b4c02
#
_entry.id   a0c7323116bfb46e9448f1822d7b4c02
#
_cell.length_a   1.000
_cell.length_b   1.000
_cell.length_c   1.000
_cell.angle_alpha   90.00
_cell.angle_beta   90.00
_cell.angle_gamma   90.00
#
_symmetry.space_group_name_H-M   'P 1'
#
loop_
_entity.id
_entity.type
_entity.pdbx_description
1 polymer ?
#
loop_
_entity_poly.entity_id
_entity_poly.type
_entity_poly.pdbx_seq_one_letter_code
_entity_poly.pdbx_strand_id
1 'polypeptide(L)' 'MLITMEHVRAGGGCASGLRTFFNRYHLDLKAFLDNGGIDSDELLATGDAIALNIVRLAEARNQQSEIK' A
#
# COMPACT_ATOMS: atom_id res chain seq x y z
N MET A 1 -7.93 -6.04 -1.96
CA MET A 1 -7.72 -4.91 -2.90
C MET A 1 -6.21 -4.77 -3.13
N LEU A 2 -5.81 -4.45 -4.33
CA LEU A 2 -4.39 -4.29 -4.67
C LEU A 2 -3.92 -2.87 -4.36
N ILE A 3 -2.92 -2.75 -3.52
CA ILE A 3 -2.31 -1.47 -3.18
C ILE A 3 -1.05 -1.29 -4.04
N THR A 4 -1.04 -0.23 -4.84
CA THR A 4 0.03 0.04 -5.80
C THR A 4 0.95 1.14 -5.31
N MET A 5 2.03 1.40 -6.06
CA MET A 5 2.94 2.50 -5.76
C MET A 5 2.23 3.86 -5.79
N GLU A 6 1.24 4.02 -6.65
CA GLU A 6 0.43 5.24 -6.68
C GLU A 6 -0.29 5.48 -5.37
N HIS A 7 -0.87 4.42 -4.80
CA HIS A 7 -1.53 4.52 -3.51
C HIS A 7 -0.56 4.94 -2.41
N VAL A 8 0.64 4.39 -2.43
CA VAL A 8 1.68 4.71 -1.46
C VAL A 8 2.05 6.19 -1.55
N ARG A 9 2.25 6.68 -2.77
CA ARG A 9 2.60 8.10 -2.99
C ARG A 9 1.48 9.02 -2.55
N ALA A 10 0.24 8.67 -2.87
CA ALA A 10 -0.92 9.45 -2.46
C ALA A 10 -1.03 9.54 -0.94
N GLY A 11 -0.59 8.51 -0.22
CA GLY A 11 -0.58 8.49 1.23
C GLY A 11 0.63 9.17 1.87
N GLY A 12 1.47 9.83 1.06
CA GLY A 12 2.65 10.52 1.56
C GLY A 12 3.90 9.66 1.63
N GLY A 13 3.85 8.44 1.14
CA GLY A 13 5.01 7.55 1.12
C GLY A 13 5.99 7.84 0.00
N CYS A 14 7.19 7.32 0.11
CA CYS A 14 8.22 7.41 -0.91
C CYS A 14 8.92 6.07 -1.08
N ALA A 15 9.68 5.92 -2.17
CA ALA A 15 10.32 4.64 -2.49
C ALA A 15 11.25 4.15 -1.38
N SER A 16 12.05 5.03 -0.79
CA SER A 16 12.97 4.64 0.28
C SER A 16 12.22 4.26 1.56
N GLY A 17 11.15 4.99 1.88
CA GLY A 17 10.31 4.66 3.03
C GLY A 17 9.59 3.33 2.85
N LEU A 18 9.14 3.05 1.62
CA LEU A 18 8.49 1.78 1.30
C LEU A 18 9.45 0.60 1.49
N ARG A 19 10.70 0.75 1.04
CA ARG A 19 11.71 -0.29 1.21
C ARG A 19 11.96 -0.57 2.68
N THR A 20 12.10 0.46 3.49
CA THR A 20 12.29 0.33 4.93
C THR A 20 11.11 -0.35 5.58
N PHE A 21 9.90 0.02 5.20
CA PHE A 21 8.67 -0.58 5.71
C PHE A 21 8.60 -2.07 5.38
N PHE A 22 8.84 -2.43 4.12
CA PHE A 22 8.78 -3.84 3.70
C PHE A 22 9.82 -4.68 4.42
N ASN A 23 11.03 -4.14 4.58
CA ASN A 23 12.10 -4.83 5.30
C ASN A 23 11.74 -5.04 6.78
N ARG A 24 11.16 -4.03 7.39
CA ARG A 24 10.77 -4.07 8.82
C ARG A 24 9.76 -5.18 9.10
N TYR A 25 8.80 -5.38 8.20
CA TYR A 25 7.72 -6.35 8.37
C TYR A 25 7.94 -7.63 7.57
N HIS A 26 9.14 -7.82 7.03
CA HIS A 26 9.50 -9.01 6.25
C HIS A 26 8.58 -9.22 5.04
N LEU A 27 8.13 -8.14 4.44
CA LEU A 27 7.34 -8.19 3.22
C LEU A 27 8.26 -8.23 2.00
N ASP A 28 7.78 -8.84 0.91
CA ASP A 28 8.58 -9.03 -0.29
C ASP A 28 8.40 -7.85 -1.24
N LEU A 29 9.37 -6.93 -1.23
CA LEU A 29 9.35 -5.76 -2.11
C LEU A 29 9.45 -6.17 -3.58
N LYS A 30 10.23 -7.20 -3.88
CA LYS A 30 10.38 -7.67 -5.25
C LYS A 30 9.05 -8.18 -5.80
N ALA A 31 8.32 -8.94 -5.01
CA ALA A 31 7.00 -9.40 -5.39
C ALA A 31 6.03 -8.23 -5.60
N PHE A 32 6.12 -7.20 -4.76
CA PHE A 32 5.34 -5.97 -4.92
C PHE A 32 5.60 -5.34 -6.28
N LEU A 33 6.87 -5.21 -6.67
CA LEU A 33 7.23 -4.61 -7.95
C LEU A 33 6.82 -5.49 -9.13
N ASP A 34 7.03 -6.80 -9.01
CA ASP A 34 6.70 -7.76 -10.07
C ASP A 34 5.21 -7.87 -10.32
N ASN A 35 4.41 -7.80 -9.27
CA ASN A 35 2.95 -7.95 -9.34
C ASN A 35 2.23 -6.62 -9.51
N GLY A 36 2.93 -5.51 -9.43
CA GLY A 36 2.36 -4.18 -9.53
C GLY A 36 1.68 -3.69 -8.26
N GLY A 37 1.79 -4.42 -7.16
CA GLY A 37 1.20 -4.02 -5.90
C GLY A 37 1.20 -5.14 -4.87
N ILE A 38 0.58 -4.86 -3.73
CA ILE A 38 0.45 -5.81 -2.62
C ILE A 38 -1.01 -5.81 -2.15
N ASP A 39 -1.47 -6.96 -1.67
CA ASP A 39 -2.82 -7.06 -1.14
C ASP A 39 -2.98 -6.20 0.12
N SER A 40 -4.08 -5.46 0.19
CA SER A 40 -4.37 -4.61 1.35
C SER A 40 -4.41 -5.42 2.65
N ASP A 41 -4.85 -6.67 2.61
CA ASP A 41 -4.90 -7.52 3.79
C ASP A 41 -3.52 -7.74 4.39
N GLU A 42 -2.49 -7.88 3.56
CA GLU A 42 -1.12 -8.03 4.03
C GLU A 42 -0.62 -6.77 4.73
N LEU A 43 -0.99 -5.60 4.21
CA LEU A 43 -0.64 -4.34 4.86
C LEU A 43 -1.37 -4.16 6.18
N LEU A 44 -2.65 -4.48 6.22
CA LEU A 44 -3.44 -4.38 7.45
C LEU A 44 -2.94 -5.33 8.53
N ALA A 45 -2.42 -6.49 8.12
CA ALA A 45 -1.88 -7.48 9.06
C ALA A 45 -0.64 -6.97 9.81
N THR A 46 0.07 -5.96 9.27
CA THR A 46 1.23 -5.40 9.97
C THR A 46 0.83 -4.60 11.20
N GLY A 47 -0.39 -4.08 11.22
CA GLY A 47 -0.87 -3.24 12.32
C GLY A 47 -0.27 -1.84 12.33
N ASP A 48 0.45 -1.47 11.29
CA ASP A 48 1.13 -0.17 11.22
C ASP A 48 0.15 0.92 10.81
N ALA A 49 0.20 2.06 11.50
CA ALA A 49 -0.71 3.17 11.24
C ALA A 49 -0.52 3.75 9.83
N ILE A 50 0.70 3.75 9.32
CA ILE A 50 0.99 4.24 7.97
C ILE A 50 0.34 3.34 6.94
N ALA A 51 0.45 2.02 7.12
CA ALA A 51 -0.19 1.05 6.22
C ALA A 51 -1.71 1.21 6.24
N LEU A 52 -2.30 1.34 7.41
CA LEU A 52 -3.74 1.56 7.54
C LEU A 52 -4.18 2.82 6.81
N ASN A 53 -3.43 3.90 6.96
CA ASN A 53 -3.75 5.16 6.30
C ASN A 53 -3.71 5.03 4.77
N ILE A 54 -2.70 4.34 4.24
CA ILE A 54 -2.57 4.11 2.80
C ILE A 54 -3.76 3.30 2.27
N VAL A 55 -4.14 2.25 2.98
CA VAL A 55 -5.28 1.41 2.58
C VAL A 55 -6.58 2.22 2.60
N ARG A 56 -6.80 3.02 3.62
CA ARG A 56 -8.01 3.84 3.73
C ARG A 56 -8.12 4.84 2.58
N LEU A 57 -7.00 5.49 2.22
CA LEU A 57 -6.98 6.42 1.09
C LEU A 57 -7.23 5.70 -0.23
N ALA A 58 -6.66 4.52 -0.40
CA ALA A 58 -6.86 3.72 -1.61
C ALA A 58 -8.32 3.29 -1.75
N GLU A 59 -8.95 2.88 -0.66
CA GLU A 59 -10.36 2.50 -0.66
C GLU A 59 -11.26 3.68 -1.01
N ALA A 60 -10.95 4.86 -0.48
CA ALA A 60 -11.71 6.07 -0.79
C ALA A 60 -11.61 6.43 -2.27
N ARG A 61 -10.43 6.29 -2.87
CA ARG A 61 -10.23 6.54 -4.29
C ARG A 61 -10.99 5.54 -5.16
N ASN A 62 -10.99 4.29 -4.76
CA ASN A 62 -11.75 3.25 -5.46
C ASN A 62 -13.25 3.54 -5.45
N GLN A 63 -13.79 3.96 -4.31
CA GLN A 63 -15.20 4.32 -4.20
C GLN A 63 -15.55 5.47 -5.12
N GLN A 64 -14.69 6.47 -5.21
CA GLN A 64 -14.89 7.60 -6.13
C GLN A 64 -14.90 7.13 -7.58
N SER A 65 -14.06 6.17 -7.93
CA SER A 65 -14.03 5.62 -9.28
C SER A 65 -15.31 4.89 -9.63
N GLU A 66 -15.93 4.23 -8.67
CA GLU A 66 -17.15 3.45 -8.87
C GLU A 66 -18.39 4.33 -9.08
N ILE A 67 -18.36 5.53 -8.55
CA ILE A 67 -19.51 6.45 -8.62
C ILE A 67 -19.77 6.94 -10.05
N LYS A 68 -18.81 6.82 -10.91
CA LYS A 68 -19.02 7.15 -12.32
C LYS A 68 -20.03 6.21 -12.99
#